data_7297f386b87eb9b1c2a5b017b3436677
#
_entry.id   7297f386b87eb9b1c2a5b017b3436677
#
_cell.length_a   1.000
_cell.length_b   1.000
_cell.length_c   1.000
_cell.angle_alpha   90.00
_cell.angle_beta   90.00
_cell.angle_gamma   90.00
#
_symmetry.space_group_name_H-M   'P 1'
#
loop_
_entity.id
_entity.type
_entity.pdbx_description
1 polymer ?
#
loop_
_entity_poly.entity_id
_entity_poly.type
_entity_poly.pdbx_seq_one_letter_code
_entity_poly.pdbx_strand_id
1 'polypeptide(L)'
;KDYAENWGNHYALPRPKTPEEKQKEKERQAQLGLPTFRYHPTPLETGAFEESPDGVVCDCCGKTTHIFYTGPFYAVEDIEYLCPECISSGEAARKYDGCFQDDCSLDNGVDDPEKLDELIHRTPGYSGWQQEYWRAHCGDYCAYLGHVGARELRALGVLEEVLDDPMWDDEQKKMIQESVNGGHLQCYLFQCLHCGKHLLWMDFD
;
A
#
# COMPACT_ATOMS: atom_id res chain seq x y z
N LYS A 1 -18.94 -14.98 14.66
CA LYS A 1 -17.93 -15.95 14.16
C LYS A 1 -17.62 -15.77 12.67
N ASP A 2 -18.45 -15.05 11.91
CA ASP A 2 -18.34 -14.97 10.43
C ASP A 2 -17.79 -13.61 9.90
N TYR A 3 -17.55 -12.63 10.79
CA TYR A 3 -17.03 -11.31 10.38
C TYR A 3 -15.54 -11.34 10.00
N ALA A 4 -14.71 -12.09 10.73
CA ALA A 4 -13.27 -12.14 10.49
C ALA A 4 -12.86 -12.95 9.24
N GLU A 5 -13.73 -13.85 8.75
CA GLU A 5 -13.42 -14.69 7.57
C GLU A 5 -13.60 -13.95 6.24
N ASN A 6 -14.44 -12.89 6.18
CA ASN A 6 -14.71 -12.18 4.93
C ASN A 6 -13.79 -10.99 4.62
N TRP A 7 -13.23 -10.33 5.65
CA TRP A 7 -12.33 -9.18 5.44
C TRP A 7 -10.88 -9.61 5.14
N GLY A 8 -10.44 -10.73 5.71
CA GLY A 8 -9.05 -11.22 5.54
C GLY A 8 -8.67 -11.69 4.15
N ASN A 9 -9.62 -11.82 3.22
CA ASN A 9 -9.34 -12.34 1.87
C ASN A 9 -9.05 -11.25 0.83
N HIS A 10 -9.39 -9.98 1.09
CA HIS A 10 -9.20 -8.92 0.10
C HIS A 10 -7.77 -8.34 0.08
N TYR A 11 -7.02 -8.43 1.17
CA TYR A 11 -5.72 -7.78 1.32
C TYR A 11 -4.56 -8.70 1.72
N ALA A 12 -4.80 -10.00 1.80
CA ALA A 12 -3.79 -10.93 2.28
C ALA A 12 -2.82 -11.37 1.19
N LEU A 13 -1.53 -11.20 1.43
CA LEU A 13 -0.49 -11.94 0.71
C LEU A 13 -0.40 -13.36 1.31
N PRO A 14 -1.02 -14.39 0.71
CA PRO A 14 -1.15 -15.69 1.38
C PRO A 14 0.16 -16.48 1.46
N ARG A 15 1.14 -16.14 0.63
CA ARG A 15 2.46 -16.76 0.55
C ARG A 15 3.41 -15.97 -0.34
N PRO A 16 4.73 -16.23 -0.24
CA PRO A 16 5.69 -15.68 -1.19
C PRO A 16 5.35 -16.07 -2.62
N LYS A 17 5.34 -15.10 -3.53
CA LYS A 17 5.15 -15.36 -4.96
C LYS A 17 6.42 -15.92 -5.57
N THR A 18 6.27 -16.93 -6.42
CA THR A 18 7.36 -17.42 -7.26
C THR A 18 7.77 -16.33 -8.28
N PRO A 19 8.99 -16.44 -8.86
CA PRO A 19 9.41 -15.54 -9.93
C PRO A 19 8.42 -15.50 -11.10
N GLU A 20 7.83 -16.66 -11.45
CA GLU A 20 6.84 -16.78 -12.52
C GLU A 20 5.52 -16.06 -12.17
N GLU A 21 5.08 -16.14 -10.92
CA GLU A 21 3.88 -15.43 -10.45
C GLU A 21 4.09 -13.92 -10.44
N LYS A 22 5.26 -13.45 -10.00
CA LYS A 22 5.64 -12.02 -10.07
C LYS A 22 5.68 -11.52 -11.51
N GLN A 23 6.20 -12.34 -12.42
CA GLN A 23 6.26 -12.00 -13.84
C GLN A 23 4.86 -11.93 -14.45
N LYS A 24 3.98 -12.90 -14.17
CA LYS A 24 2.58 -12.90 -14.63
C LYS A 24 1.80 -11.67 -14.14
N GLU A 25 2.01 -11.29 -12.90
CA GLU A 25 1.37 -10.10 -12.33
C GLU A 25 1.84 -8.83 -13.03
N LYS A 26 3.14 -8.70 -13.27
CA LYS A 26 3.69 -7.59 -14.05
C LYS A 26 3.14 -7.55 -15.47
N GLU A 27 3.00 -8.70 -16.12
CA GLU A 27 2.41 -8.81 -17.45
C GLU A 27 0.91 -8.44 -17.43
N ARG A 28 0.17 -8.87 -16.40
CA ARG A 28 -1.24 -8.47 -16.21
C ARG A 28 -1.37 -6.97 -16.04
N GLN A 29 -0.58 -6.36 -15.19
CA GLN A 29 -0.58 -4.89 -15.01
C GLN A 29 -0.26 -4.16 -16.32
N ALA A 30 0.72 -4.64 -17.08
CA ALA A 30 1.06 -4.08 -18.38
C ALA A 30 -0.07 -4.25 -19.42
N GLN A 31 -0.75 -5.41 -19.45
CA GLN A 31 -1.90 -5.66 -20.31
C GLN A 31 -3.09 -4.76 -19.97
N LEU A 32 -3.29 -4.44 -18.70
CA LEU A 32 -4.30 -3.51 -18.22
C LEU A 32 -3.93 -2.04 -18.43
N GLY A 33 -2.71 -1.77 -18.93
CA GLY A 33 -2.20 -0.41 -19.14
C GLY A 33 -1.93 0.34 -17.83
N LEU A 34 -1.72 -0.38 -16.72
CA LEU A 34 -1.46 0.24 -15.44
C LEU A 34 -0.05 0.87 -15.42
N PRO A 35 0.08 2.12 -14.95
CA PRO A 35 1.38 2.70 -14.68
C PRO A 35 2.11 1.94 -13.56
N THR A 36 3.42 2.03 -13.54
CA THR A 36 4.24 1.46 -12.48
C THR A 36 4.34 2.46 -11.34
N PHE A 37 4.02 2.01 -10.12
CA PHE A 37 4.18 2.79 -8.90
C PHE A 37 5.32 2.22 -8.08
N ARG A 38 6.37 3.00 -7.92
CA ARG A 38 7.60 2.59 -7.26
C ARG A 38 7.38 2.19 -5.79
N TYR A 39 6.59 2.98 -5.08
CA TYR A 39 6.31 2.78 -3.66
C TYR A 39 5.08 1.92 -3.40
N HIS A 40 4.27 1.61 -4.41
CA HIS A 40 3.12 0.71 -4.32
C HIS A 40 3.04 -0.20 -5.56
N PRO A 41 3.92 -1.21 -5.67
CA PRO A 41 4.12 -1.93 -6.94
C PRO A 41 2.95 -2.83 -7.38
N THR A 42 2.07 -3.21 -6.47
CA THR A 42 0.94 -4.14 -6.75
C THR A 42 -0.41 -3.61 -6.25
N PRO A 43 -0.85 -2.42 -6.69
CA PRO A 43 -2.02 -1.75 -6.11
C PRO A 43 -3.35 -2.48 -6.35
N LEU A 44 -3.48 -3.30 -7.39
CA LEU A 44 -4.64 -4.19 -7.58
C LEU A 44 -4.68 -5.32 -6.55
N GLU A 45 -3.53 -5.88 -6.18
CA GLU A 45 -3.47 -6.98 -5.21
C GLU A 45 -3.72 -6.51 -3.79
N THR A 46 -3.26 -5.30 -3.49
CA THR A 46 -3.44 -4.68 -2.16
C THR A 46 -4.84 -4.07 -1.99
N GLY A 47 -5.64 -4.03 -3.06
CA GLY A 47 -6.98 -3.46 -3.05
C GLY A 47 -7.02 -1.94 -3.12
N ALA A 48 -5.88 -1.26 -3.40
CA ALA A 48 -5.88 0.18 -3.64
C ALA A 48 -6.54 0.55 -4.98
N PHE A 49 -6.57 -0.39 -5.92
CA PHE A 49 -7.35 -0.28 -7.16
C PHE A 49 -8.38 -1.39 -7.24
N GLU A 50 -9.54 -1.06 -7.80
CA GLU A 50 -10.59 -2.00 -8.16
C GLU A 50 -10.90 -1.96 -9.66
N GLU A 51 -11.46 -3.08 -10.17
CA GLU A 51 -11.90 -3.21 -11.55
C GLU A 51 -13.42 -2.99 -11.64
N SER A 52 -13.88 -2.15 -12.58
CA SER A 52 -15.29 -1.97 -12.92
C SER A 52 -15.56 -2.49 -14.34
N PRO A 53 -16.34 -3.56 -14.51
CA PRO A 53 -16.67 -4.09 -15.84
C PRO A 53 -17.41 -3.08 -16.73
N ASP A 54 -18.26 -2.24 -16.13
CA ASP A 54 -19.04 -1.22 -16.84
C ASP A 54 -18.26 0.08 -17.06
N GLY A 55 -17.11 0.21 -16.38
CA GLY A 55 -16.32 1.44 -16.33
C GLY A 55 -16.95 2.51 -15.46
N VAL A 56 -16.08 3.42 -14.99
CA VAL A 56 -16.46 4.63 -14.22
C VAL A 56 -15.83 5.85 -14.89
N VAL A 57 -16.37 7.01 -14.64
CA VAL A 57 -15.80 8.27 -15.17
C VAL A 57 -14.83 8.85 -14.15
N CYS A 58 -13.58 9.00 -14.54
CA CYS A 58 -12.57 9.61 -13.69
C CYS A 58 -12.87 11.09 -13.44
N ASP A 59 -13.00 11.50 -12.18
CA ASP A 59 -13.30 12.89 -11.78
C ASP A 59 -12.19 13.86 -12.20
N CYS A 60 -10.96 13.37 -12.29
CA CYS A 60 -9.83 14.21 -12.68
C CYS A 60 -9.84 14.54 -14.18
N CYS A 61 -9.85 13.55 -15.06
CA CYS A 61 -9.69 13.76 -16.51
C CYS A 61 -10.99 13.61 -17.32
N GLY A 62 -12.10 13.17 -16.71
CA GLY A 62 -13.38 12.96 -17.36
C GLY A 62 -13.44 11.76 -18.32
N LYS A 63 -12.40 10.93 -18.37
CA LYS A 63 -12.38 9.72 -19.23
C LYS A 63 -12.98 8.54 -18.50
N THR A 64 -13.61 7.63 -19.27
CA THR A 64 -14.03 6.34 -18.74
C THR A 64 -12.78 5.49 -18.45
N THR A 65 -12.74 4.88 -17.27
CA THR A 65 -11.72 3.92 -16.85
C THR A 65 -12.38 2.66 -16.31
N HIS A 66 -11.76 1.50 -16.52
CA HIS A 66 -12.18 0.22 -15.95
C HIS A 66 -11.41 -0.16 -14.68
N ILE A 67 -10.42 0.66 -14.30
CA ILE A 67 -9.66 0.51 -13.08
C ILE A 67 -9.66 1.86 -12.38
N PHE A 68 -10.03 1.88 -11.11
CA PHE A 68 -10.15 3.09 -10.32
C PHE A 68 -9.59 2.91 -8.91
N TYR A 69 -9.19 4.02 -8.32
CA TYR A 69 -8.61 4.07 -6.99
C TYR A 69 -9.71 4.06 -5.91
N THR A 70 -9.47 3.30 -4.85
CA THR A 70 -10.39 3.12 -3.71
C THR A 70 -9.78 3.48 -2.36
N GLY A 71 -8.50 3.85 -2.36
CA GLY A 71 -7.80 4.24 -1.14
C GLY A 71 -8.06 5.71 -0.73
N PRO A 72 -7.39 6.19 0.31
CA PRO A 72 -7.56 7.56 0.79
C PRO A 72 -6.98 8.58 -0.18
N PHE A 73 -7.75 9.64 -0.44
CA PHE A 73 -7.29 10.84 -1.13
C PHE A 73 -7.72 12.07 -0.33
N TYR A 74 -6.75 12.76 0.22
CA TYR A 74 -6.96 13.90 1.10
C TYR A 74 -7.06 15.17 0.28
N ALA A 75 -8.27 15.62 0.03
CA ALA A 75 -8.61 16.85 -0.69
C ALA A 75 -9.81 17.55 -0.03
N VAL A 76 -10.05 18.82 -0.37
CA VAL A 76 -11.23 19.55 0.11
C VAL A 76 -12.50 19.09 -0.61
N GLU A 77 -12.37 18.71 -1.88
CA GLU A 77 -13.45 18.23 -2.71
C GLU A 77 -13.68 16.74 -2.51
N ASP A 78 -14.93 16.29 -2.53
CA ASP A 78 -15.29 14.87 -2.58
C ASP A 78 -14.96 14.30 -3.96
N ILE A 79 -14.00 13.38 -4.02
CA ILE A 79 -13.55 12.69 -5.23
C ILE A 79 -13.90 11.22 -5.10
N GLU A 80 -14.67 10.68 -6.03
CA GLU A 80 -15.15 9.31 -5.97
C GLU A 80 -14.26 8.36 -6.82
N TYR A 81 -13.90 8.79 -8.03
CA TYR A 81 -13.15 7.94 -8.97
C TYR A 81 -11.92 8.62 -9.54
N LEU A 82 -10.76 8.04 -9.31
CA LEU A 82 -9.50 8.45 -9.93
C LEU A 82 -8.91 7.30 -10.75
N CYS A 83 -8.55 7.58 -12.00
CA CYS A 83 -7.86 6.58 -12.82
C CYS A 83 -6.36 6.52 -12.48
N PRO A 84 -5.69 5.36 -12.71
CA PRO A 84 -4.27 5.18 -12.40
C PRO A 84 -3.35 6.21 -13.07
N GLU A 85 -3.66 6.65 -14.28
CA GLU A 85 -2.88 7.64 -15.03
C GLU A 85 -2.90 9.02 -14.37
N CYS A 86 -4.08 9.45 -13.85
CA CYS A 86 -4.19 10.74 -13.15
C CYS A 86 -3.42 10.75 -11.83
N ILE A 87 -3.26 9.59 -11.20
CA ILE A 87 -2.44 9.42 -10.00
C ILE A 87 -0.96 9.47 -10.37
N SER A 88 -0.52 8.59 -11.25
CA SER A 88 0.90 8.45 -11.62
C SER A 88 1.50 9.73 -12.24
N SER A 89 0.69 10.50 -12.96
CA SER A 89 1.09 11.79 -13.54
C SER A 89 1.09 12.95 -12.56
N GLY A 90 0.52 12.78 -11.35
CA GLY A 90 0.29 13.85 -10.37
C GLY A 90 -0.83 14.82 -10.75
N GLU A 91 -1.56 14.54 -11.82
CA GLU A 91 -2.64 15.43 -12.30
C GLU A 91 -3.78 15.53 -11.28
N ALA A 92 -4.14 14.43 -10.61
CA ALA A 92 -5.17 14.41 -9.59
C ALA A 92 -4.75 15.27 -8.38
N ALA A 93 -3.56 15.07 -7.84
CA ALA A 93 -3.05 15.86 -6.72
C ALA A 93 -2.99 17.36 -7.06
N ARG A 94 -2.48 17.70 -8.24
CA ARG A 94 -2.38 19.08 -8.70
C ARG A 94 -3.75 19.74 -8.90
N LYS A 95 -4.75 19.02 -9.47
CA LYS A 95 -6.07 19.56 -9.77
C LYS A 95 -6.86 19.87 -8.49
N TYR A 96 -6.75 19.02 -7.50
CA TYR A 96 -7.57 19.09 -6.29
C TYR A 96 -6.80 19.61 -5.08
N ASP A 97 -5.54 20.04 -5.26
CA ASP A 97 -4.63 20.41 -4.15
C ASP A 97 -4.66 19.35 -3.04
N GLY A 98 -4.57 18.08 -3.47
CA GLY A 98 -4.75 16.90 -2.62
C GLY A 98 -3.53 16.00 -2.59
N CYS A 99 -3.56 15.02 -1.69
CA CYS A 99 -2.49 14.05 -1.51
C CYS A 99 -3.04 12.64 -1.21
N PHE A 100 -2.24 11.61 -1.51
CA PHE A 100 -2.55 10.20 -1.28
C PHE A 100 -1.96 9.68 0.03
N GLN A 101 -1.08 10.46 0.66
CA GLN A 101 -0.43 10.16 1.93
C GLN A 101 -0.18 11.48 2.67
N ASP A 102 -0.41 11.50 3.98
CA ASP A 102 -0.10 12.62 4.85
C ASP A 102 1.42 12.72 5.06
N ASP A 103 1.97 13.90 4.82
CA ASP A 103 3.41 14.17 4.97
C ASP A 103 3.90 14.15 6.43
N CYS A 104 2.98 14.25 7.40
CA CYS A 104 3.28 14.11 8.82
C CYS A 104 3.35 12.64 9.28
N SER A 105 2.91 11.70 8.44
CA SER A 105 2.81 10.27 8.76
C SER A 105 3.82 9.44 7.96
N LEU A 106 5.09 9.84 8.03
CA LEU A 106 6.21 9.23 7.31
C LEU A 106 7.40 9.00 8.25
N ASP A 107 8.17 7.95 8.00
CA ASP A 107 9.50 7.81 8.62
C ASP A 107 10.42 8.96 8.19
N ASN A 108 11.24 9.40 9.12
CA ASN A 108 12.26 10.41 8.85
C ASN A 108 13.45 9.83 8.06
N GLY A 109 14.29 10.73 7.49
CA GLY A 109 15.55 10.34 6.87
C GLY A 109 15.52 10.21 5.36
N VAL A 110 14.46 10.73 4.72
CA VAL A 110 14.41 10.94 3.27
C VAL A 110 14.41 12.43 3.01
N ASP A 111 15.57 12.96 2.64
CA ASP A 111 15.79 14.41 2.43
C ASP A 111 15.61 14.83 0.96
N ASP A 112 15.09 13.94 0.11
CA ASP A 112 14.88 14.16 -1.31
C ASP A 112 13.43 14.62 -1.59
N PRO A 113 13.22 15.89 -1.98
CA PRO A 113 11.89 16.42 -2.21
C PRO A 113 11.18 15.79 -3.42
N GLU A 114 11.92 15.24 -4.39
CA GLU A 114 11.32 14.55 -5.54
C GLU A 114 10.72 13.20 -5.11
N LYS A 115 11.38 12.50 -4.19
CA LYS A 115 10.87 11.26 -3.61
C LYS A 115 9.63 11.50 -2.75
N LEU A 116 9.65 12.57 -1.98
CA LEU A 116 8.50 12.99 -1.18
C LEU A 116 7.31 13.31 -2.09
N ASP A 117 7.52 14.12 -3.13
CA ASP A 117 6.49 14.45 -4.11
C ASP A 117 5.94 13.18 -4.82
N GLU A 118 6.81 12.25 -5.21
CA GLU A 118 6.39 10.98 -5.79
C GLU A 118 5.52 10.17 -4.84
N LEU A 119 5.89 10.11 -3.56
CA LEU A 119 5.12 9.37 -2.57
C LEU A 119 3.76 9.99 -2.32
N ILE A 120 3.71 11.30 -2.01
CA ILE A 120 2.46 11.95 -1.55
C ILE A 120 1.50 12.24 -2.70
N HIS A 121 2.02 12.56 -3.89
CA HIS A 121 1.18 13.09 -4.98
C HIS A 121 1.01 12.13 -6.17
N ARG A 122 1.87 11.09 -6.29
CA ARG A 122 1.92 10.23 -7.47
C ARG A 122 1.93 8.73 -7.15
N THR A 123 1.74 8.37 -5.89
CA THR A 123 1.66 6.98 -5.44
C THR A 123 0.29 6.72 -4.84
N PRO A 124 -0.44 5.66 -5.25
CA PRO A 124 -1.68 5.30 -4.59
C PRO A 124 -1.41 4.94 -3.13
N GLY A 125 -2.14 5.55 -2.20
CA GLY A 125 -2.08 5.23 -0.78
C GLY A 125 -2.63 3.84 -0.48
N TYR A 126 -2.59 3.44 0.77
CA TYR A 126 -3.25 2.24 1.26
C TYR A 126 -4.23 2.60 2.38
N SER A 127 -5.22 1.78 2.65
CA SER A 127 -6.17 2.02 3.74
C SER A 127 -5.66 1.39 5.02
N GLY A 128 -5.45 2.20 6.06
CA GLY A 128 -5.13 1.78 7.42
C GLY A 128 -6.38 1.66 8.28
N TRP A 129 -6.26 1.03 9.48
CA TRP A 129 -7.30 1.05 10.50
C TRP A 129 -7.46 2.44 11.13
N GLN A 130 -6.32 3.10 11.34
CA GLN A 130 -6.24 4.49 11.77
C GLN A 130 -5.64 5.32 10.64
N GLN A 131 -4.55 6.04 10.92
CA GLN A 131 -3.85 6.80 9.89
C GLN A 131 -2.72 5.99 9.29
N GLU A 132 -2.64 5.99 7.97
CA GLU A 132 -1.57 5.35 7.22
C GLU A 132 -0.22 5.97 7.59
N TYR A 133 0.78 5.12 7.77
CA TYR A 133 2.14 5.53 8.08
C TYR A 133 3.13 4.87 7.10
N TRP A 134 3.95 5.67 6.42
CA TRP A 134 4.87 5.14 5.41
C TRP A 134 6.27 4.95 5.95
N ARG A 135 6.79 3.73 5.81
CA ARG A 135 8.13 3.37 6.25
C ARG A 135 9.19 3.79 5.25
N ALA A 136 10.38 4.16 5.78
CA ALA A 136 11.56 4.49 4.99
C ALA A 136 12.79 3.71 5.46
N HIS A 137 13.71 3.44 4.54
CA HIS A 137 14.98 2.77 4.82
C HIS A 137 16.00 3.09 3.72
N CYS A 138 17.30 3.15 4.07
CA CYS A 138 18.38 3.47 3.12
C CYS A 138 18.19 4.81 2.39
N GLY A 139 17.64 5.84 3.04
CA GLY A 139 17.41 7.16 2.44
C GLY A 139 16.35 7.20 1.35
N ASP A 140 15.39 6.27 1.40
CA ASP A 140 14.28 6.18 0.45
C ASP A 140 13.03 5.62 1.12
N TYR A 141 11.85 5.92 0.57
CA TYR A 141 10.63 5.28 1.01
C TYR A 141 10.56 3.83 0.55
N CYS A 142 9.95 2.98 1.37
CA CYS A 142 9.82 1.57 1.10
C CYS A 142 8.63 1.28 0.19
N ALA A 143 8.68 0.17 -0.55
CA ALA A 143 7.52 -0.33 -1.27
C ALA A 143 6.52 -0.94 -0.29
N TYR A 144 5.27 -0.50 -0.33
CA TYR A 144 4.17 -1.13 0.37
C TYR A 144 3.79 -2.44 -0.31
N LEU A 145 3.69 -3.53 0.48
CA LEU A 145 3.41 -4.87 -0.02
C LEU A 145 2.04 -5.41 0.38
N GLY A 146 1.36 -4.76 1.33
CA GLY A 146 0.00 -5.15 1.72
C GLY A 146 -0.19 -5.38 3.22
N HIS A 147 -1.42 -5.71 3.57
CA HIS A 147 -1.84 -6.11 4.90
C HIS A 147 -1.35 -7.52 5.22
N VAL A 148 -0.84 -7.72 6.42
CA VAL A 148 -0.33 -9.01 6.88
C VAL A 148 -0.69 -9.24 8.35
N GLY A 149 -0.67 -10.51 8.75
CA GLY A 149 -0.61 -10.93 10.14
C GLY A 149 0.56 -11.88 10.34
N ALA A 150 0.70 -12.42 11.53
CA ALA A 150 1.79 -13.35 11.86
C ALA A 150 1.83 -14.57 10.93
N ARG A 151 0.68 -15.04 10.44
CA ARG A 151 0.60 -16.17 9.51
C ARG A 151 1.26 -15.84 8.18
N GLU A 152 0.94 -14.68 7.62
CA GLU A 152 1.48 -14.20 6.34
C GLU A 152 2.99 -13.92 6.47
N LEU A 153 3.41 -13.28 7.55
CA LEU A 153 4.84 -13.01 7.83
C LEU A 153 5.66 -14.30 7.94
N ARG A 154 5.10 -15.34 8.59
CA ARG A 154 5.75 -16.67 8.64
C ARG A 154 5.80 -17.33 7.26
N ALA A 155 4.71 -17.27 6.50
CA ALA A 155 4.65 -17.86 5.16
C ALA A 155 5.63 -17.18 4.19
N LEU A 156 5.84 -15.87 4.34
CA LEU A 156 6.86 -15.11 3.61
C LEU A 156 8.29 -15.35 4.11
N GLY A 157 8.44 -15.94 5.31
CA GLY A 157 9.76 -16.16 5.93
C GLY A 157 10.41 -14.89 6.48
N VAL A 158 9.62 -13.83 6.73
CA VAL A 158 10.13 -12.50 7.13
C VAL A 158 9.77 -12.12 8.57
N LEU A 159 9.08 -12.99 9.31
CA LEU A 159 8.63 -12.67 10.67
C LEU A 159 9.80 -12.26 11.59
N GLU A 160 10.85 -13.05 11.65
CA GLU A 160 12.01 -12.77 12.50
C GLU A 160 12.73 -11.47 12.07
N GLU A 161 12.79 -11.22 10.77
CA GLU A 161 13.40 -9.98 10.22
C GLU A 161 12.65 -8.73 10.69
N VAL A 162 11.31 -8.74 10.62
CA VAL A 162 10.50 -7.57 11.04
C VAL A 162 10.47 -7.41 12.56
N LEU A 163 10.57 -8.50 13.34
CA LEU A 163 10.67 -8.46 14.79
C LEU A 163 12.03 -7.95 15.29
N ASP A 164 13.09 -8.03 14.48
CA ASP A 164 14.42 -7.52 14.82
C ASP A 164 14.54 -6.00 14.62
N ASP A 165 13.47 -5.32 14.21
CA ASP A 165 13.43 -3.86 14.14
C ASP A 165 13.47 -3.27 15.57
N PRO A 166 14.45 -2.38 15.88
CA PRO A 166 14.62 -1.81 17.21
C PRO A 166 13.47 -0.89 17.65
N MET A 167 12.56 -0.55 16.76
CA MET A 167 11.36 0.23 17.13
C MET A 167 10.38 -0.58 17.99
N TRP A 168 10.45 -1.92 17.97
CA TRP A 168 9.53 -2.79 18.71
C TRP A 168 10.09 -3.18 20.08
N ASP A 169 9.32 -2.91 21.13
CA ASP A 169 9.55 -3.49 22.45
C ASP A 169 9.06 -4.95 22.53
N ASP A 170 9.33 -5.64 23.64
CA ASP A 170 8.99 -7.06 23.82
C ASP A 170 7.47 -7.31 23.78
N GLU A 171 6.65 -6.37 24.25
CA GLU A 171 5.20 -6.46 24.24
C GLU A 171 4.67 -6.33 22.81
N GLN A 172 5.15 -5.35 22.06
CA GLN A 172 4.81 -5.13 20.66
C GLN A 172 5.24 -6.32 19.77
N LYS A 173 6.42 -6.89 20.00
CA LYS A 173 6.88 -8.10 19.31
C LYS A 173 5.94 -9.28 19.54
N LYS A 174 5.49 -9.47 20.78
CA LYS A 174 4.50 -10.50 21.10
C LYS A 174 3.17 -10.25 20.39
N MET A 175 2.70 -9.02 20.38
CA MET A 175 1.46 -8.65 19.68
C MET A 175 1.56 -8.92 18.17
N ILE A 176 2.67 -8.59 17.53
CA ILE A 176 2.94 -8.91 16.12
C ILE A 176 2.91 -10.43 15.90
N GLN A 177 3.53 -11.23 16.77
CA GLN A 177 3.56 -12.69 16.67
C GLN A 177 2.18 -13.35 16.83
N GLU A 178 1.24 -12.69 17.46
CA GLU A 178 -0.13 -13.12 17.70
C GLU A 178 -1.13 -12.45 16.74
N SER A 179 -0.69 -11.51 15.91
CA SER A 179 -1.53 -10.73 15.02
C SER A 179 -2.23 -11.59 13.96
N VAL A 180 -3.45 -11.20 13.63
CA VAL A 180 -4.26 -11.82 12.57
C VAL A 180 -4.58 -10.74 11.55
N ASN A 181 -4.31 -11.02 10.28
CA ASN A 181 -4.68 -10.09 9.21
C ASN A 181 -6.19 -9.86 9.19
N GLY A 182 -6.62 -8.59 9.26
CA GLY A 182 -8.01 -8.19 9.45
C GLY A 182 -8.51 -8.31 10.90
N GLY A 183 -7.60 -8.50 11.88
CA GLY A 183 -7.91 -8.50 13.31
C GLY A 183 -7.79 -7.11 13.93
N HIS A 184 -7.96 -7.01 15.27
CA HIS A 184 -7.87 -5.75 16.02
C HIS A 184 -6.51 -5.07 15.93
N LEU A 185 -5.43 -5.84 15.76
CA LEU A 185 -4.11 -5.36 15.40
C LEU A 185 -3.87 -5.69 13.91
N GLN A 186 -3.76 -4.67 13.10
CA GLN A 186 -3.41 -4.80 11.69
C GLN A 186 -1.94 -4.46 11.47
N CYS A 187 -1.23 -5.31 10.75
CA CYS A 187 0.14 -5.06 10.33
C CYS A 187 0.19 -4.76 8.82
N TYR A 188 1.09 -3.86 8.45
CA TYR A 188 1.34 -3.38 7.09
C TYR A 188 2.79 -3.66 6.74
N LEU A 189 3.01 -4.45 5.68
CA LEU A 189 4.34 -4.88 5.27
C LEU A 189 4.93 -3.95 4.22
N PHE A 190 6.18 -3.58 4.43
CA PHE A 190 6.97 -2.76 3.51
C PHE A 190 8.28 -3.47 3.16
N GLN A 191 8.86 -3.13 2.02
CA GLN A 191 10.18 -3.61 1.61
C GLN A 191 11.05 -2.45 1.14
N CYS A 192 12.26 -2.38 1.68
CA CYS A 192 13.27 -1.42 1.22
C CYS A 192 13.64 -1.68 -0.24
N LEU A 193 13.56 -0.65 -1.07
CA LEU A 193 13.87 -0.73 -2.50
C LEU A 193 15.36 -0.95 -2.80
N HIS A 194 16.25 -0.70 -1.83
CA HIS A 194 17.70 -0.78 -2.02
C HIS A 194 18.31 -2.06 -1.48
N CYS A 195 18.03 -2.42 -0.23
CA CYS A 195 18.64 -3.60 0.41
C CYS A 195 17.68 -4.79 0.54
N GLY A 196 16.39 -4.61 0.20
CA GLY A 196 15.39 -5.66 0.28
C GLY A 196 14.88 -5.97 1.69
N LYS A 197 15.37 -5.27 2.73
CA LYS A 197 14.92 -5.45 4.12
C LYS A 197 13.42 -5.21 4.23
N HIS A 198 12.73 -6.09 4.97
CA HIS A 198 11.32 -5.91 5.29
C HIS A 198 11.17 -5.10 6.57
N LEU A 199 10.19 -4.20 6.55
CA LEU A 199 9.79 -3.36 7.68
C LEU A 199 8.29 -3.49 7.88
N LEU A 200 7.84 -3.23 9.09
CA LEU A 200 6.43 -3.32 9.45
C LEU A 200 5.95 -2.00 10.03
N TRP A 201 4.71 -1.66 9.77
CA TRP A 201 3.92 -0.74 10.56
C TRP A 201 2.74 -1.50 11.16
N MET A 202 2.19 -1.05 12.26
CA MET A 202 0.99 -1.63 12.86
C MET A 202 0.12 -0.55 13.48
N ASP A 203 -1.19 -0.76 13.41
CA ASP A 203 -2.18 0.06 14.10
C ASP A 203 -3.31 -0.82 14.69
N PHE A 204 -4.20 -0.19 15.41
CA PHE A 204 -5.31 -0.84 16.12
C PHE A 204 -6.64 -0.23 15.65
N ASP A 205 -7.71 -1.07 15.65
CA ASP A 205 -9.09 -0.63 15.44
C ASP A 205 -9.67 0.05 16.72
#